data_0af340ce5f201c70a14efdb4f97d103a
#
_entry.id   0af340ce5f201c70a14efdb4f97d103a
#
_cell.length_a   1.000
_cell.length_b   1.000
_cell.length_c   1.000
_cell.angle_alpha   90.00
_cell.angle_beta   90.00
_cell.angle_gamma   90.00
#
_symmetry.space_group_name_H-M   'P 1'
#
loop_
_entity.id
_entity.type
_entity.pdbx_description
1 polymer ?
#
loop_
_entity_poly.entity_id
_entity_poly.type
_entity_poly.pdbx_seq_one_letter_code
_entity_poly.pdbx_strand_id
1 'polypeptide(L)'
;MKRLFLGLLLLPNLAMAQSSANKELAKKIINDARLDTIQSRALHLLSGFAAGTSYGEVWIRDFNTFIIGSLQVHSPEKVKDILLSFFKFQRKDGNIVDGFIADAKADKSYMPDRFIYSDLMPGYAAHKNTVETDQESSLVQAVAKYIAVTKDQSILLEKVDGITVADRIQMALDFILRERWSEKYGLVTGATTIDWGDVQPDTTAIGVEINTSTKWSIDVYDNAMFYIAINNYINLVPAETVKWKKIAQALKKQIRSQLWQSTQQKYIPHIYLQGSPFSAAFKEEALLYSGGSAIAILADLNTKEEIKKINQQLLAAAAKEKHATIGMTVYPPYPLKEFPNMAPYVYQNAGDWTWFGGRFIQGLIQYGYVNEAYAELSPMIDRAMKNGFTEWYDVRTGAPKGSGEFRGEAGVLFDCVSMLRAWAKAQLP
;
A
#
# COMPACT_ATOMS: atom_id res chain seq x y z
N MET A 1 -24.05 -33.50 -41.78
CA MET A 1 -23.65 -33.94 -40.44
C MET A 1 -22.17 -34.39 -40.49
N LYS A 2 -21.22 -33.49 -40.37
CA LYS A 2 -19.77 -33.77 -40.13
C LYS A 2 -19.04 -32.45 -39.85
N ARG A 3 -19.32 -31.79 -38.70
CA ARG A 3 -18.47 -30.71 -38.16
C ARG A 3 -18.83 -30.51 -36.67
N LEU A 4 -18.56 -31.52 -35.84
CA LEU A 4 -18.74 -31.35 -34.38
C LEU A 4 -17.83 -32.31 -33.55
N PHE A 5 -16.56 -32.46 -33.95
CA PHE A 5 -15.64 -33.34 -33.18
C PHE A 5 -14.23 -32.80 -33.03
N LEU A 6 -13.93 -31.54 -33.40
CA LEU A 6 -12.58 -30.98 -33.23
C LEU A 6 -12.38 -30.13 -31.97
N GLY A 7 -13.44 -29.75 -31.30
CA GLY A 7 -13.37 -28.86 -30.13
C GLY A 7 -13.07 -29.55 -28.78
N LEU A 8 -13.41 -30.82 -28.67
CA LEU A 8 -13.28 -31.55 -27.39
C LEU A 8 -11.88 -32.12 -27.10
N LEU A 9 -11.04 -32.28 -28.13
CA LEU A 9 -9.68 -32.82 -27.97
C LEU A 9 -8.62 -31.75 -27.70
N LEU A 10 -8.93 -30.46 -27.86
CA LEU A 10 -8.02 -29.36 -27.54
C LEU A 10 -8.06 -28.94 -26.07
N LEU A 11 -9.19 -29.07 -25.37
CA LEU A 11 -9.34 -28.68 -23.97
C LEU A 11 -8.47 -29.50 -23.02
N PRO A 12 -8.40 -30.84 -23.07
CA PRO A 12 -7.51 -31.61 -22.20
C PRO A 12 -6.02 -31.38 -22.51
N ASN A 13 -5.65 -31.12 -23.77
CA ASN A 13 -4.26 -30.83 -24.13
C ASN A 13 -3.82 -29.44 -23.64
N LEU A 14 -4.70 -28.44 -23.67
CA LEU A 14 -4.43 -27.11 -23.10
C LEU A 14 -4.32 -27.15 -21.57
N ALA A 15 -5.19 -27.90 -20.90
CA ALA A 15 -5.12 -28.08 -19.43
C ALA A 15 -3.87 -28.82 -19.00
N MET A 16 -3.45 -29.86 -19.73
CA MET A 16 -2.22 -30.61 -19.46
C MET A 16 -0.97 -29.78 -19.75
N ALA A 17 -0.95 -29.01 -20.84
CA ALA A 17 0.15 -28.10 -21.17
C ALA A 17 0.28 -26.97 -20.11
N GLN A 18 -0.83 -26.39 -19.65
CA GLN A 18 -0.86 -25.40 -18.58
C GLN A 18 -0.34 -25.99 -17.27
N SER A 19 -0.75 -27.21 -16.90
CA SER A 19 -0.25 -27.91 -15.72
C SER A 19 1.25 -28.18 -15.80
N SER A 20 1.77 -28.57 -16.98
CA SER A 20 3.20 -28.79 -17.19
C SER A 20 4.00 -27.48 -17.05
N ALA A 21 3.54 -26.38 -17.68
CA ALA A 21 4.18 -25.09 -17.56
C ALA A 21 4.21 -24.56 -16.12
N ASN A 22 3.11 -24.73 -15.39
CA ASN A 22 3.04 -24.36 -13.98
C ASN A 22 4.03 -25.17 -13.11
N LYS A 23 4.19 -26.47 -13.38
CA LYS A 23 5.17 -27.32 -12.65
C LYS A 23 6.60 -26.87 -12.93
N GLU A 24 6.95 -26.53 -14.16
CA GLU A 24 8.29 -26.03 -14.47
C GLU A 24 8.56 -24.68 -13.82
N LEU A 25 7.60 -23.75 -13.85
CA LEU A 25 7.70 -22.48 -13.14
C LEU A 25 7.83 -22.69 -11.62
N ALA A 26 7.05 -23.61 -11.05
CA ALA A 26 7.11 -23.95 -9.63
C ALA A 26 8.49 -24.48 -9.23
N LYS A 27 9.08 -25.39 -10.02
CA LYS A 27 10.46 -25.88 -9.80
C LYS A 27 11.46 -24.73 -9.86
N LYS A 28 11.32 -23.81 -10.84
CA LYS A 28 12.19 -22.64 -10.95
C LYS A 28 12.12 -21.75 -9.72
N ILE A 29 10.90 -21.47 -9.22
CA ILE A 29 10.67 -20.66 -8.02
C ILE A 29 11.26 -21.35 -6.78
N ILE A 30 11.04 -22.66 -6.61
CA ILE A 30 11.54 -23.40 -5.44
C ILE A 30 13.08 -23.45 -5.43
N ASN A 31 13.71 -23.57 -6.58
CA ASN A 31 15.17 -23.71 -6.71
C ASN A 31 15.90 -22.35 -6.84
N ASP A 32 15.22 -21.22 -6.83
CA ASP A 32 15.85 -19.91 -6.88
C ASP A 32 16.41 -19.51 -5.52
N ALA A 33 17.72 -19.73 -5.31
CA ALA A 33 18.40 -19.42 -4.06
C ALA A 33 18.39 -17.93 -3.69
N ARG A 34 18.14 -17.02 -4.66
CA ARG A 34 18.01 -15.57 -4.37
C ARG A 34 16.82 -15.31 -3.48
N LEU A 35 15.73 -16.09 -3.64
CA LEU A 35 14.52 -15.96 -2.83
C LEU A 35 14.78 -16.28 -1.36
N ASP A 36 15.59 -17.31 -1.07
CA ASP A 36 15.98 -17.64 0.31
C ASP A 36 16.83 -16.53 0.92
N THR A 37 17.80 -16.05 0.15
CA THR A 37 18.72 -15.01 0.62
C THR A 37 17.97 -13.71 0.92
N ILE A 38 17.12 -13.24 0.01
CA ILE A 38 16.36 -11.99 0.22
C ILE A 38 15.38 -12.11 1.38
N GLN A 39 14.71 -13.26 1.52
CA GLN A 39 13.78 -13.53 2.62
C GLN A 39 14.50 -13.55 3.98
N SER A 40 15.67 -14.17 4.06
CA SER A 40 16.51 -14.20 5.27
C SER A 40 16.98 -12.79 5.64
N ARG A 41 17.47 -11.98 4.66
CA ARG A 41 17.86 -10.59 4.88
C ARG A 41 16.70 -9.72 5.34
N ALA A 42 15.51 -9.91 4.74
CA ALA A 42 14.30 -9.20 5.14
C ALA A 42 13.93 -9.52 6.59
N LEU A 43 13.89 -10.78 6.99
CA LEU A 43 13.61 -11.18 8.37
C LEU A 43 14.63 -10.61 9.37
N HIS A 44 15.92 -10.57 9.00
CA HIS A 44 16.93 -9.95 9.84
C HIS A 44 16.63 -8.45 10.08
N LEU A 45 16.29 -7.70 9.01
CA LEU A 45 15.95 -6.29 9.12
C LEU A 45 14.64 -6.07 9.90
N LEU A 46 13.64 -6.94 9.73
CA LEU A 46 12.34 -6.88 10.41
C LEU A 46 12.41 -7.23 11.91
N SER A 47 13.61 -7.48 12.46
CA SER A 47 13.86 -7.52 13.90
C SER A 47 13.75 -6.15 14.59
N GLY A 48 13.63 -5.05 13.83
CA GLY A 48 13.28 -3.71 14.29
C GLY A 48 11.91 -3.27 13.78
N PHE A 49 11.41 -2.13 14.30
CA PHE A 49 10.10 -1.57 13.92
C PHE A 49 10.20 -0.18 13.28
N ALA A 50 11.31 0.55 13.44
CA ALA A 50 11.54 1.82 12.77
C ALA A 50 11.52 1.64 11.25
N ALA A 51 11.01 2.62 10.48
CA ALA A 51 10.84 2.47 9.04
C ALA A 51 12.16 2.31 8.27
N GLY A 52 13.24 2.99 8.70
CA GLY A 52 14.54 2.91 8.05
C GLY A 52 15.63 3.65 8.84
N THR A 53 16.83 3.79 8.27
CA THR A 53 17.98 4.46 8.94
C THR A 53 17.76 5.96 9.16
N SER A 54 17.02 6.61 8.27
CA SER A 54 16.69 8.04 8.37
C SER A 54 15.41 8.31 9.17
N TYR A 55 14.68 7.25 9.54
CA TYR A 55 13.41 7.32 10.26
C TYR A 55 13.50 6.52 11.54
N GLY A 56 13.49 7.21 12.67
CA GLY A 56 13.48 6.55 13.99
C GLY A 56 12.07 6.10 14.43
N GLU A 57 11.06 6.55 13.73
CA GLU A 57 9.65 6.34 14.00
C GLU A 57 9.17 4.94 13.58
N VAL A 58 8.17 4.46 14.30
CA VAL A 58 7.31 3.36 13.88
C VAL A 58 6.11 3.97 13.15
N TRP A 59 6.12 3.91 11.82
CA TRP A 59 5.04 4.45 10.98
C TRP A 59 3.97 3.40 10.76
N ILE A 60 2.69 3.78 10.85
CA ILE A 60 1.59 2.80 10.73
C ILE A 60 1.44 2.25 9.32
N ARG A 61 1.64 3.06 8.28
CA ARG A 61 1.59 2.62 6.88
C ARG A 61 2.67 1.58 6.59
N ASP A 62 3.90 1.85 7.06
CA ASP A 62 5.03 0.93 6.94
C ASP A 62 4.78 -0.35 7.73
N PHE A 63 4.40 -0.20 9.00
CA PHE A 63 4.15 -1.34 9.87
C PHE A 63 3.05 -2.25 9.34
N ASN A 64 1.95 -1.68 8.82
CA ASN A 64 0.92 -2.45 8.10
C ASN A 64 1.52 -3.25 6.92
N THR A 65 2.55 -2.74 6.26
CA THR A 65 3.21 -3.45 5.14
C THR A 65 4.01 -4.64 5.64
N PHE A 66 4.83 -4.48 6.69
CA PHE A 66 5.80 -5.50 7.09
C PHE A 66 5.40 -6.33 8.33
N ILE A 67 4.21 -6.14 8.89
CA ILE A 67 3.75 -6.81 10.11
C ILE A 67 3.78 -8.34 10.02
N ILE A 68 3.49 -8.93 8.84
CA ILE A 68 3.50 -10.39 8.64
C ILE A 68 4.92 -10.94 8.81
N GLY A 69 5.91 -10.26 8.22
CA GLY A 69 7.32 -10.60 8.41
C GLY A 69 7.80 -10.38 9.84
N SER A 70 7.36 -9.28 10.50
CA SER A 70 7.67 -9.03 11.91
C SER A 70 7.16 -10.13 12.84
N LEU A 71 6.01 -10.72 12.55
CA LEU A 71 5.46 -11.86 13.30
C LEU A 71 6.24 -13.18 13.11
N GLN A 72 7.19 -13.24 12.18
CA GLN A 72 8.11 -14.37 12.05
C GLN A 72 9.35 -14.27 12.97
N VAL A 73 9.66 -13.06 13.44
CA VAL A 73 10.88 -12.76 14.21
C VAL A 73 10.60 -12.21 15.61
N HIS A 74 9.38 -11.82 15.89
CA HIS A 74 8.94 -11.33 17.20
C HIS A 74 7.83 -12.20 17.77
N SER A 75 7.69 -12.20 19.11
CA SER A 75 6.52 -12.79 19.75
C SER A 75 5.25 -12.01 19.39
N PRO A 76 4.09 -12.67 19.34
CA PRO A 76 2.80 -12.00 19.12
C PRO A 76 2.55 -10.86 20.09
N GLU A 77 2.94 -10.99 21.37
CA GLU A 77 2.77 -9.98 22.41
C GLU A 77 3.51 -8.68 22.06
N LYS A 78 4.77 -8.79 21.58
CA LYS A 78 5.56 -7.63 21.21
C LYS A 78 4.96 -6.88 20.02
N VAL A 79 4.44 -7.60 19.03
CA VAL A 79 3.75 -7.00 17.87
C VAL A 79 2.41 -6.38 18.31
N LYS A 80 1.67 -7.04 19.21
CA LYS A 80 0.44 -6.50 19.82
C LYS A 80 0.72 -5.19 20.57
N ASP A 81 1.79 -5.10 21.33
CA ASP A 81 2.16 -3.88 22.07
C ASP A 81 2.41 -2.69 21.12
N ILE A 82 3.03 -2.92 19.96
CA ILE A 82 3.19 -1.89 18.93
C ILE A 82 1.83 -1.42 18.40
N LEU A 83 0.91 -2.34 18.10
CA LEU A 83 -0.44 -1.99 17.65
C LEU A 83 -1.21 -1.19 18.72
N LEU A 84 -1.13 -1.63 19.98
CA LEU A 84 -1.76 -0.94 21.11
C LEU A 84 -1.19 0.46 21.34
N SER A 85 0.09 0.70 20.99
CA SER A 85 0.71 2.01 21.10
C SER A 85 0.03 3.05 20.20
N PHE A 86 -0.39 2.69 18.97
CA PHE A 86 -1.18 3.59 18.13
C PHE A 86 -2.51 3.96 18.76
N PHE A 87 -3.20 3.01 19.40
CA PHE A 87 -4.46 3.29 20.13
C PHE A 87 -4.25 4.14 21.38
N LYS A 88 -3.07 4.11 22.00
CA LYS A 88 -2.73 4.99 23.12
C LYS A 88 -2.55 6.45 22.70
N PHE A 89 -2.24 6.71 21.44
CA PHE A 89 -2.19 8.04 20.82
C PHE A 89 -3.47 8.43 20.09
N GLN A 90 -4.42 7.52 19.93
CA GLN A 90 -5.69 7.81 19.24
C GLN A 90 -6.44 8.94 19.96
N ARG A 91 -6.84 9.95 19.21
CA ARG A 91 -7.63 11.07 19.72
C ARG A 91 -9.08 10.66 20.01
N LYS A 92 -9.76 11.46 20.80
CA LYS A 92 -11.18 11.23 21.18
C LYS A 92 -12.12 11.25 19.97
N ASP A 93 -11.73 11.94 18.91
CA ASP A 93 -12.47 11.97 17.62
C ASP A 93 -12.21 10.75 16.72
N GLY A 94 -11.35 9.82 17.12
CA GLY A 94 -11.02 8.61 16.38
C GLY A 94 -9.76 8.73 15.51
N ASN A 95 -9.21 9.93 15.35
CA ASN A 95 -8.01 10.20 14.55
C ASN A 95 -6.81 9.39 15.03
N ILE A 96 -6.07 8.78 14.10
CA ILE A 96 -4.87 7.96 14.33
C ILE A 96 -3.64 8.75 13.89
N VAL A 97 -2.55 8.64 14.65
CA VAL A 97 -1.24 9.24 14.32
C VAL A 97 -0.54 8.45 13.20
N ASP A 98 0.37 9.11 12.45
CA ASP A 98 1.19 8.41 11.45
C ASP A 98 2.15 7.45 12.09
N GLY A 99 2.81 7.93 13.14
CA GLY A 99 3.88 7.22 13.78
C GLY A 99 4.20 7.76 15.17
N PHE A 100 5.03 7.02 15.88
CA PHE A 100 5.54 7.41 17.19
C PHE A 100 7.01 7.01 17.35
N ILE A 101 7.70 7.73 18.23
CA ILE A 101 9.12 7.56 18.54
C ILE A 101 9.36 7.82 20.05
N ALA A 102 10.42 7.27 20.62
CA ALA A 102 10.85 7.69 21.95
C ALA A 102 11.16 9.20 21.94
N ASP A 103 10.57 9.98 22.85
CA ASP A 103 10.67 11.45 22.88
C ASP A 103 12.11 11.96 22.88
N ALA A 104 13.02 11.24 23.55
CA ALA A 104 14.45 11.55 23.55
C ALA A 104 15.14 11.41 22.16
N LYS A 105 14.48 10.76 21.19
CA LYS A 105 14.98 10.55 19.81
C LYS A 105 14.21 11.39 18.79
N ALA A 106 13.15 12.10 19.20
CA ALA A 106 12.35 12.91 18.32
C ALA A 106 13.14 14.12 17.82
N ASP A 107 13.18 14.31 16.49
CA ASP A 107 13.82 15.50 15.90
C ASP A 107 12.88 16.71 15.98
N LYS A 108 12.99 17.44 17.08
CA LYS A 108 12.19 18.64 17.33
C LYS A 108 12.63 19.85 16.50
N SER A 109 13.75 19.78 15.80
CA SER A 109 14.22 20.87 14.93
C SER A 109 13.40 20.95 13.64
N TYR A 110 12.88 19.81 13.16
CA TYR A 110 12.12 19.72 11.92
C TYR A 110 10.65 20.19 12.09
N MET A 111 10.03 19.87 13.24
CA MET A 111 8.63 20.21 13.51
C MET A 111 8.39 20.42 15.03
N PRO A 112 8.89 21.52 15.64
CA PRO A 112 8.91 21.66 17.10
C PRO A 112 7.52 21.63 17.74
N ASP A 113 6.48 22.12 17.05
CA ASP A 113 5.13 22.30 17.60
C ASP A 113 4.14 21.20 17.18
N ARG A 114 4.62 20.12 16.51
CA ARG A 114 3.75 19.12 15.87
C ARG A 114 3.73 17.76 16.56
N PHE A 115 4.52 17.61 17.63
CA PHE A 115 4.50 16.36 18.38
C PHE A 115 3.25 16.26 19.25
N ILE A 116 2.65 15.07 19.21
CA ILE A 116 1.47 14.69 19.98
C ILE A 116 1.95 13.83 21.14
N TYR A 117 1.54 14.19 22.35
CA TYR A 117 1.86 13.46 23.58
C TYR A 117 0.60 12.81 24.16
N SER A 118 0.77 11.68 24.85
CA SER A 118 -0.30 10.97 25.51
C SER A 118 0.15 10.49 26.89
N ASP A 119 -0.67 10.75 27.92
CA ASP A 119 -0.43 10.22 29.27
C ASP A 119 -0.43 8.69 29.32
N LEU A 120 -1.05 8.04 28.33
CA LEU A 120 -1.07 6.59 28.19
C LEU A 120 0.25 6.02 27.61
N MET A 121 1.15 6.91 27.14
CA MET A 121 2.42 6.54 26.51
C MET A 121 3.54 7.49 26.94
N PRO A 122 3.85 7.60 28.23
CA PRO A 122 4.87 8.53 28.75
C PRO A 122 6.25 8.19 28.14
N GLY A 123 7.01 9.24 27.83
CA GLY A 123 8.35 9.11 27.23
C GLY A 123 8.35 8.84 25.71
N TYR A 124 7.19 8.91 25.08
CA TYR A 124 7.04 8.83 23.63
C TYR A 124 6.34 10.07 23.06
N ALA A 125 6.69 10.41 21.83
CA ALA A 125 6.07 11.44 21.04
C ALA A 125 5.55 10.83 19.74
N ALA A 126 4.42 11.32 19.27
CA ALA A 126 3.84 10.92 17.99
C ALA A 126 3.62 12.16 17.12
N HIS A 127 3.37 11.98 15.86
CA HIS A 127 2.94 13.06 14.96
C HIS A 127 1.94 12.57 13.93
N LYS A 128 1.32 13.50 13.22
CA LYS A 128 0.42 13.21 12.10
C LYS A 128 0.70 14.12 10.92
N ASN A 129 1.01 13.50 9.79
CA ASN A 129 0.90 14.12 8.49
C ASN A 129 -0.60 14.26 8.15
N THR A 130 -1.07 15.50 8.04
CA THR A 130 -2.51 15.73 7.90
C THR A 130 -3.01 15.68 6.47
N VAL A 131 -2.12 15.67 5.47
CA VAL A 131 -2.51 15.53 4.05
C VAL A 131 -2.91 14.10 3.70
N GLU A 132 -2.35 13.12 4.41
CA GLU A 132 -2.68 11.71 4.23
C GLU A 132 -4.04 11.35 4.85
N THR A 133 -4.71 10.34 4.30
CA THR A 133 -6.01 9.86 4.79
C THR A 133 -6.04 8.34 4.99
N ASP A 134 -4.89 7.69 5.08
CA ASP A 134 -4.78 6.23 5.16
C ASP A 134 -4.34 5.67 6.52
N GLN A 135 -4.01 6.50 7.52
CA GLN A 135 -3.50 6.03 8.81
C GLN A 135 -4.53 5.16 9.55
N GLU A 136 -5.77 5.60 9.61
CA GLU A 136 -6.88 4.87 10.19
C GLU A 136 -7.07 3.52 9.49
N SER A 137 -7.09 3.54 8.16
CA SER A 137 -7.22 2.34 7.33
C SER A 137 -6.04 1.39 7.51
N SER A 138 -4.83 1.92 7.60
CA SER A 138 -3.60 1.14 7.81
C SER A 138 -3.59 0.43 9.16
N LEU A 139 -4.04 1.09 10.24
CA LEU A 139 -4.11 0.46 11.57
C LEU A 139 -5.13 -0.67 11.60
N VAL A 140 -6.31 -0.48 11.01
CA VAL A 140 -7.33 -1.55 10.94
C VAL A 140 -6.81 -2.75 10.16
N GLN A 141 -6.14 -2.53 9.04
CA GLN A 141 -5.52 -3.59 8.24
C GLN A 141 -4.41 -4.30 9.00
N ALA A 142 -3.57 -3.57 9.75
CA ALA A 142 -2.50 -4.15 10.55
C ALA A 142 -3.05 -5.06 11.66
N VAL A 143 -4.11 -4.63 12.38
CA VAL A 143 -4.79 -5.48 13.37
C VAL A 143 -5.39 -6.74 12.72
N ALA A 144 -6.00 -6.60 11.54
CA ALA A 144 -6.55 -7.76 10.82
C ALA A 144 -5.46 -8.76 10.42
N LYS A 145 -4.31 -8.29 9.93
CA LYS A 145 -3.15 -9.14 9.60
C LYS A 145 -2.59 -9.82 10.84
N TYR A 146 -2.46 -9.09 11.96
CA TYR A 146 -2.04 -9.66 13.24
C TYR A 146 -2.93 -10.84 13.62
N ILE A 147 -4.25 -10.64 13.66
CA ILE A 147 -5.23 -11.70 13.99
C ILE A 147 -5.18 -12.85 12.97
N ALA A 148 -5.04 -12.53 11.68
CA ALA A 148 -4.98 -13.56 10.65
C ALA A 148 -3.79 -14.53 10.82
N VAL A 149 -2.63 -13.99 11.25
CA VAL A 149 -1.41 -14.78 11.46
C VAL A 149 -1.40 -15.47 12.82
N THR A 150 -1.70 -14.76 13.91
CA THR A 150 -1.57 -15.26 15.28
C THR A 150 -2.79 -16.03 15.77
N LYS A 151 -3.96 -15.81 15.16
CA LYS A 151 -5.29 -16.24 15.63
C LYS A 151 -5.71 -15.62 16.97
N ASP A 152 -4.97 -14.63 17.48
CA ASP A 152 -5.27 -13.93 18.73
C ASP A 152 -6.37 -12.88 18.52
N GLN A 153 -7.62 -13.28 18.68
CA GLN A 153 -8.76 -12.36 18.67
C GLN A 153 -8.90 -11.56 19.98
N SER A 154 -8.18 -11.94 21.05
CA SER A 154 -8.27 -11.26 22.34
C SER A 154 -7.85 -9.78 22.27
N ILE A 155 -6.99 -9.43 21.29
CA ILE A 155 -6.61 -8.03 21.04
C ILE A 155 -7.83 -7.10 20.89
N LEU A 156 -8.93 -7.57 20.31
CA LEU A 156 -10.15 -6.78 20.11
C LEU A 156 -10.84 -6.40 21.43
N LEU A 157 -10.61 -7.20 22.49
CA LEU A 157 -11.16 -7.00 23.82
C LEU A 157 -10.25 -6.21 24.76
N GLU A 158 -8.97 -6.01 24.36
CA GLU A 158 -8.03 -5.18 25.09
C GLU A 158 -8.58 -3.76 25.25
N LYS A 159 -8.38 -3.18 26.43
CA LYS A 159 -8.88 -1.82 26.72
C LYS A 159 -7.73 -0.83 26.79
N VAL A 160 -7.85 0.24 26.03
CA VAL A 160 -6.99 1.42 26.11
C VAL A 160 -7.86 2.57 26.63
N ASP A 161 -7.55 3.09 27.82
CA ASP A 161 -8.35 4.11 28.51
C ASP A 161 -9.85 3.73 28.61
N GLY A 162 -10.11 2.48 29.03
CA GLY A 162 -11.46 1.96 29.24
C GLY A 162 -12.24 1.59 27.96
N ILE A 163 -11.77 1.93 26.77
CA ILE A 163 -12.41 1.66 25.47
C ILE A 163 -11.75 0.44 24.83
N THR A 164 -12.55 -0.51 24.34
CA THR A 164 -12.01 -1.71 23.66
C THR A 164 -11.33 -1.35 22.34
N VAL A 165 -10.37 -2.16 21.91
CA VAL A 165 -9.73 -2.02 20.58
C VAL A 165 -10.78 -2.13 19.47
N ALA A 166 -11.78 -2.99 19.59
CA ALA A 166 -12.89 -3.09 18.64
C ALA A 166 -13.63 -1.75 18.47
N ASP A 167 -13.98 -1.10 19.58
CA ASP A 167 -14.65 0.21 19.57
C ASP A 167 -13.72 1.31 19.04
N ARG A 168 -12.43 1.26 19.37
CA ARG A 168 -11.42 2.21 18.86
C ARG A 168 -11.20 2.09 17.34
N ILE A 169 -11.26 0.88 16.79
CA ILE A 169 -11.27 0.66 15.34
C ILE A 169 -12.52 1.30 14.73
N GLN A 170 -13.68 1.11 15.33
CA GLN A 170 -14.90 1.76 14.85
C GLN A 170 -14.78 3.27 14.88
N MET A 171 -14.23 3.85 15.97
CA MET A 171 -13.99 5.29 16.06
C MET A 171 -13.07 5.80 14.93
N ALA A 172 -12.04 5.03 14.56
CA ALA A 172 -11.15 5.38 13.45
C ALA A 172 -11.86 5.37 12.10
N LEU A 173 -12.70 4.37 11.83
CA LEU A 173 -13.51 4.32 10.61
C LEU A 173 -14.58 5.42 10.57
N ASP A 174 -15.23 5.70 11.70
CA ASP A 174 -16.21 6.78 11.82
C ASP A 174 -15.55 8.17 11.69
N PHE A 175 -14.27 8.34 12.08
CA PHE A 175 -13.49 9.55 11.82
C PHE A 175 -13.38 9.82 10.31
N ILE A 176 -13.03 8.82 9.51
CA ILE A 176 -12.95 8.98 8.04
C ILE A 176 -14.32 9.40 7.48
N LEU A 177 -15.41 8.76 7.90
CA LEU A 177 -16.76 9.09 7.43
C LEU A 177 -17.21 10.51 7.84
N ARG A 178 -16.71 11.05 8.94
CA ARG A 178 -17.06 12.36 9.43
C ARG A 178 -16.19 13.48 8.89
N GLU A 179 -14.87 13.23 8.81
CA GLU A 179 -13.88 14.28 8.53
C GLU A 179 -13.31 14.22 7.11
N ARG A 180 -13.39 13.05 6.48
CA ARG A 180 -12.75 12.75 5.20
C ARG A 180 -13.71 12.14 4.18
N TRP A 181 -14.98 12.51 4.23
CA TRP A 181 -16.01 11.93 3.36
C TRP A 181 -16.70 12.99 2.52
N SER A 182 -16.84 12.74 1.25
CA SER A 182 -17.65 13.56 0.35
C SER A 182 -19.03 12.94 0.15
N GLU A 183 -20.08 13.52 0.74
CA GLU A 183 -21.46 13.09 0.51
C GLU A 183 -21.86 13.17 -0.96
N LYS A 184 -21.35 14.17 -1.69
CA LYS A 184 -21.62 14.34 -3.12
C LYS A 184 -21.16 13.15 -3.95
N TYR A 185 -19.99 12.61 -3.64
CA TYR A 185 -19.37 11.54 -4.42
C TYR A 185 -19.53 10.16 -3.77
N GLY A 186 -19.81 10.10 -2.45
CA GLY A 186 -19.81 8.87 -1.67
C GLY A 186 -18.42 8.21 -1.62
N LEU A 187 -17.39 9.03 -1.50
CA LEU A 187 -15.97 8.66 -1.54
C LEU A 187 -15.16 9.40 -0.48
N VAL A 188 -14.05 8.78 -0.06
CA VAL A 188 -13.06 9.38 0.84
C VAL A 188 -12.31 10.50 0.12
N THR A 189 -11.98 11.56 0.87
CA THR A 189 -11.24 12.74 0.40
C THR A 189 -9.94 12.90 1.17
N GLY A 190 -8.90 13.35 0.47
CA GLY A 190 -7.63 13.76 1.05
C GLY A 190 -7.15 15.09 0.46
N ALA A 191 -5.96 15.54 0.83
CA ALA A 191 -5.28 16.59 0.09
C ALA A 191 -4.83 16.05 -1.28
N THR A 192 -4.60 16.94 -2.25
CA THR A 192 -4.04 16.53 -3.54
C THR A 192 -2.59 16.09 -3.35
N THR A 193 -2.28 14.84 -3.62
CA THR A 193 -0.93 14.26 -3.55
C THR A 193 -0.59 13.52 -4.85
N ILE A 194 0.63 13.07 -5.00
CA ILE A 194 0.99 12.19 -6.11
C ILE A 194 0.73 10.73 -5.68
N ASP A 195 -0.37 10.15 -6.17
CA ASP A 195 -0.79 8.79 -5.86
C ASP A 195 -0.94 8.60 -4.33
N TRP A 196 -0.28 7.61 -3.74
CA TRP A 196 -0.22 7.34 -2.29
C TRP A 196 0.65 8.34 -1.50
N GLY A 197 1.02 9.46 -2.12
CA GLY A 197 1.98 10.41 -1.58
C GLY A 197 1.55 11.08 -0.27
N ASP A 198 2.54 11.60 0.44
CA ASP A 198 2.42 12.26 1.74
C ASP A 198 2.65 13.78 1.67
N VAL A 199 2.77 14.31 0.45
CA VAL A 199 3.09 15.72 0.16
C VAL A 199 2.10 16.29 -0.83
N GLN A 200 1.46 17.41 -0.49
CA GLN A 200 0.66 18.21 -1.42
C GLN A 200 1.53 19.24 -2.17
N PRO A 201 1.13 19.73 -3.37
CA PRO A 201 1.85 20.80 -4.04
C PRO A 201 1.82 22.07 -3.18
N ASP A 202 3.00 22.52 -2.76
CA ASP A 202 3.16 23.72 -1.93
C ASP A 202 4.41 24.50 -2.36
N THR A 203 4.34 25.81 -2.44
CA THR A 203 5.46 26.71 -2.80
C THR A 203 6.16 27.29 -1.58
N THR A 204 5.58 27.13 -0.39
CA THR A 204 6.00 27.85 0.83
C THR A 204 6.43 26.94 1.97
N ALA A 205 6.07 25.64 1.88
CA ALA A 205 6.31 24.65 2.93
C ALA A 205 6.64 23.28 2.33
N ILE A 206 6.92 22.31 3.20
CA ILE A 206 7.20 20.92 2.81
C ILE A 206 5.97 20.28 2.17
N GLY A 207 4.77 20.71 2.56
CA GLY A 207 3.52 20.21 1.98
C GLY A 207 2.89 19.03 2.72
N VAL A 208 3.33 18.71 3.96
CA VAL A 208 2.83 17.59 4.77
C VAL A 208 1.61 17.96 5.64
N GLU A 209 1.17 19.20 5.60
CA GLU A 209 0.04 19.67 6.41
C GLU A 209 -1.06 20.31 5.59
N ILE A 210 -2.30 20.02 5.99
CA ILE A 210 -3.47 20.76 5.50
C ILE A 210 -3.40 22.19 6.01
N ASN A 211 -3.61 23.13 5.07
CA ASN A 211 -3.67 24.55 5.32
C ASN A 211 -4.78 25.20 4.47
N THR A 212 -4.90 26.51 4.52
CA THR A 212 -5.95 27.24 3.80
C THR A 212 -5.82 27.18 2.27
N SER A 213 -4.64 26.81 1.74
CA SER A 213 -4.39 26.64 0.30
C SER A 213 -4.63 25.22 -0.19
N THR A 214 -4.80 24.25 0.72
CA THR A 214 -5.00 22.83 0.38
C THR A 214 -6.15 22.65 -0.59
N LYS A 215 -5.88 21.95 -1.69
CA LYS A 215 -6.90 21.49 -2.62
C LYS A 215 -7.31 20.07 -2.27
N TRP A 216 -8.58 19.92 -1.93
CA TRP A 216 -9.16 18.63 -1.59
C TRP A 216 -9.49 17.85 -2.84
N SER A 217 -9.09 16.61 -2.84
CA SER A 217 -9.28 15.67 -3.94
C SER A 217 -9.76 14.30 -3.43
N ILE A 218 -10.18 13.51 -4.37
CA ILE A 218 -10.54 12.11 -4.21
C ILE A 218 -9.65 11.31 -5.14
N ASP A 219 -8.96 10.31 -4.64
CA ASP A 219 -8.11 9.41 -5.39
C ASP A 219 -8.48 7.94 -5.16
N VAL A 220 -7.87 7.04 -5.90
CA VAL A 220 -8.13 5.61 -5.78
C VAL A 220 -7.42 5.00 -4.58
N TYR A 221 -6.25 5.52 -4.18
CA TYR A 221 -5.46 4.94 -3.11
C TYR A 221 -6.18 4.99 -1.77
N ASP A 222 -6.57 6.18 -1.31
CA ASP A 222 -7.29 6.39 -0.05
C ASP A 222 -8.60 5.58 -0.01
N ASN A 223 -9.32 5.59 -1.12
CA ASN A 223 -10.60 4.88 -1.24
C ASN A 223 -10.44 3.35 -1.23
N ALA A 224 -9.42 2.80 -1.87
CA ALA A 224 -9.13 1.37 -1.84
C ALA A 224 -8.62 0.93 -0.45
N MET A 225 -7.77 1.74 0.20
CA MET A 225 -7.32 1.50 1.57
C MET A 225 -8.48 1.45 2.55
N PHE A 226 -9.41 2.40 2.45
CA PHE A 226 -10.61 2.43 3.30
C PHE A 226 -11.55 1.25 3.01
N TYR A 227 -11.71 0.88 1.74
CA TYR A 227 -12.52 -0.28 1.37
C TYR A 227 -11.95 -1.59 1.97
N ILE A 228 -10.64 -1.79 1.95
CA ILE A 228 -10.00 -2.94 2.60
C ILE A 228 -10.23 -2.89 4.11
N ALA A 229 -10.05 -1.73 4.75
CA ALA A 229 -10.23 -1.56 6.18
C ALA A 229 -11.66 -1.88 6.63
N ILE A 230 -12.69 -1.41 5.89
CA ILE A 230 -14.08 -1.75 6.17
C ILE A 230 -14.32 -3.26 6.08
N ASN A 231 -13.83 -3.92 5.03
CA ASN A 231 -13.99 -5.37 4.87
C ASN A 231 -13.26 -6.15 5.97
N ASN A 232 -12.08 -5.69 6.40
CA ASN A 232 -11.40 -6.26 7.56
C ASN A 232 -12.27 -6.11 8.83
N TYR A 233 -12.81 -4.91 9.10
CA TYR A 233 -13.64 -4.66 10.26
C TYR A 233 -14.91 -5.53 10.29
N ILE A 234 -15.59 -5.68 9.15
CA ILE A 234 -16.75 -6.57 9.00
C ILE A 234 -16.42 -8.01 9.44
N ASN A 235 -15.23 -8.48 9.11
CA ASN A 235 -14.77 -9.82 9.47
C ASN A 235 -14.35 -9.94 10.94
N LEU A 236 -13.81 -8.85 11.52
CA LEU A 236 -13.34 -8.81 12.91
C LEU A 236 -14.48 -8.63 13.91
N VAL A 237 -15.51 -7.83 13.57
CA VAL A 237 -16.61 -7.47 14.47
C VAL A 237 -17.98 -7.80 13.83
N PRO A 238 -18.38 -9.07 13.85
CA PRO A 238 -19.61 -9.52 13.16
C PRO A 238 -20.90 -8.82 13.56
N ALA A 239 -20.99 -8.28 14.77
CA ALA A 239 -22.17 -7.56 15.26
C ALA A 239 -22.47 -6.27 14.46
N GLU A 240 -21.47 -5.62 13.90
CA GLU A 240 -21.58 -4.34 13.19
C GLU A 240 -21.70 -4.49 11.66
N THR A 241 -21.89 -5.71 11.16
CA THR A 241 -21.75 -6.01 9.73
C THR A 241 -22.77 -5.34 8.82
N VAL A 242 -24.01 -5.08 9.28
CA VAL A 242 -25.08 -4.58 8.39
C VAL A 242 -24.77 -3.17 7.89
N LYS A 243 -24.43 -2.24 8.79
CA LYS A 243 -24.03 -0.85 8.46
C LYS A 243 -22.84 -0.85 7.51
N TRP A 244 -21.76 -1.54 7.90
CA TRP A 244 -20.50 -1.49 7.19
C TRP A 244 -20.51 -2.23 5.84
N LYS A 245 -21.28 -3.32 5.70
CA LYS A 245 -21.50 -3.98 4.40
C LYS A 245 -22.20 -3.05 3.40
N LYS A 246 -23.21 -2.28 3.87
CA LYS A 246 -23.88 -1.30 3.02
C LYS A 246 -22.91 -0.20 2.54
N ILE A 247 -22.08 0.32 3.45
CA ILE A 247 -21.08 1.32 3.11
C ILE A 247 -20.05 0.73 2.12
N ALA A 248 -19.49 -0.47 2.39
CA ALA A 248 -18.55 -1.12 1.50
C ALA A 248 -19.09 -1.34 0.09
N GLN A 249 -20.34 -1.80 -0.04
CA GLN A 249 -20.99 -1.99 -1.34
C GLN A 249 -21.14 -0.67 -2.11
N ALA A 250 -21.59 0.39 -1.41
CA ALA A 250 -21.72 1.71 -2.00
C ALA A 250 -20.33 2.26 -2.43
N LEU A 251 -19.34 2.18 -1.56
CA LEU A 251 -17.97 2.61 -1.82
C LEU A 251 -17.38 1.90 -3.04
N LYS A 252 -17.45 0.55 -3.10
CA LYS A 252 -17.01 -0.22 -4.28
C LYS A 252 -17.65 0.28 -5.57
N LYS A 253 -18.96 0.51 -5.55
CA LYS A 253 -19.71 1.03 -6.70
C LYS A 253 -19.19 2.40 -7.11
N GLN A 254 -18.99 3.32 -6.15
CA GLN A 254 -18.53 4.68 -6.44
C GLN A 254 -17.10 4.70 -6.97
N ILE A 255 -16.17 3.94 -6.36
CA ILE A 255 -14.80 3.80 -6.88
C ILE A 255 -14.83 3.37 -8.35
N ARG A 256 -15.59 2.31 -8.66
CA ARG A 256 -15.66 1.76 -10.02
C ARG A 256 -16.33 2.71 -11.03
N SER A 257 -17.36 3.43 -10.62
CA SER A 257 -18.11 4.30 -11.53
C SER A 257 -17.48 5.66 -11.76
N GLN A 258 -16.70 6.17 -10.80
CA GLN A 258 -16.19 7.54 -10.83
C GLN A 258 -14.67 7.63 -11.05
N LEU A 259 -13.90 6.65 -10.55
CA LEU A 259 -12.44 6.68 -10.64
C LEU A 259 -11.88 5.78 -11.76
N TRP A 260 -12.59 4.73 -12.16
CA TRP A 260 -12.13 3.82 -13.21
C TRP A 260 -12.50 4.30 -14.61
N GLN A 261 -11.51 4.46 -15.48
CA GLN A 261 -11.70 4.78 -16.90
C GLN A 261 -11.62 3.53 -17.77
N SER A 262 -12.75 2.98 -18.14
CA SER A 262 -12.83 1.75 -18.95
C SER A 262 -12.20 1.89 -20.35
N THR A 263 -12.24 3.07 -20.96
CA THR A 263 -11.63 3.33 -22.27
C THR A 263 -10.12 3.35 -22.23
N GLN A 264 -9.51 3.81 -21.12
CA GLN A 264 -8.07 3.89 -20.93
C GLN A 264 -7.53 2.73 -20.08
N GLN A 265 -8.42 1.92 -19.47
CA GLN A 265 -8.07 0.78 -18.61
C GLN A 265 -7.14 1.18 -17.46
N LYS A 266 -7.46 2.29 -16.78
CA LYS A 266 -6.73 2.82 -15.62
C LYS A 266 -7.63 3.63 -14.72
N TYR A 267 -7.15 3.97 -13.53
CA TYR A 267 -7.78 4.95 -12.65
C TYR A 267 -7.39 6.37 -13.05
N ILE A 268 -8.32 7.33 -12.87
CA ILE A 268 -7.98 8.75 -12.95
C ILE A 268 -7.16 9.15 -11.71
N PRO A 269 -6.25 10.12 -11.82
CA PRO A 269 -5.52 10.63 -10.67
C PRO A 269 -6.45 11.20 -9.60
N HIS A 270 -7.24 12.22 -9.93
CA HIS A 270 -8.06 12.92 -8.94
C HIS A 270 -9.45 13.33 -9.45
N ILE A 271 -10.39 13.43 -8.52
CA ILE A 271 -11.59 14.26 -8.62
C ILE A 271 -11.43 15.40 -7.63
N TYR A 272 -11.44 16.65 -8.10
CA TYR A 272 -11.26 17.83 -7.26
C TYR A 272 -12.57 18.35 -6.68
N LEU A 273 -12.57 18.76 -5.42
CA LEU A 273 -13.77 19.29 -4.76
C LEU A 273 -13.94 20.80 -5.00
N GLN A 274 -12.84 21.56 -5.07
CA GLN A 274 -12.83 23.01 -5.23
C GLN A 274 -11.97 23.48 -6.43
N GLY A 275 -11.81 22.62 -7.44
CA GLY A 275 -10.97 22.88 -8.60
C GLY A 275 -9.52 22.37 -8.42
N SER A 276 -8.89 22.04 -9.55
CA SER A 276 -7.52 21.54 -9.61
C SER A 276 -6.51 22.59 -9.16
N PRO A 277 -5.44 22.22 -8.44
CA PRO A 277 -4.29 23.09 -8.19
C PRO A 277 -3.45 23.34 -9.44
N PHE A 278 -3.63 22.52 -10.48
CA PHE A 278 -2.79 22.49 -11.67
C PHE A 278 -3.31 23.41 -12.77
N SER A 279 -2.42 23.81 -13.66
CA SER A 279 -2.78 24.66 -14.81
C SER A 279 -3.76 23.94 -15.75
N ALA A 280 -4.68 24.69 -16.36
CA ALA A 280 -5.66 24.15 -17.32
C ALA A 280 -5.02 23.49 -18.57
N ALA A 281 -3.76 23.82 -18.86
CA ALA A 281 -3.00 23.21 -19.95
C ALA A 281 -2.41 21.83 -19.59
N PHE A 282 -2.31 21.51 -18.30
CA PHE A 282 -1.80 20.23 -17.84
C PHE A 282 -2.87 19.14 -17.94
N LYS A 283 -2.55 18.05 -18.61
CA LYS A 283 -3.46 16.93 -18.85
C LYS A 283 -3.22 15.83 -17.83
N GLU A 284 -3.61 16.08 -16.58
CA GLU A 284 -3.43 15.16 -15.47
C GLU A 284 -4.09 13.79 -15.74
N GLU A 285 -5.20 13.77 -16.45
CA GLU A 285 -5.88 12.55 -16.86
C GLU A 285 -5.05 11.61 -17.74
N ALA A 286 -3.92 12.08 -18.29
CA ALA A 286 -2.98 11.24 -19.04
C ALA A 286 -2.06 10.41 -18.13
N LEU A 287 -1.93 10.78 -16.86
CA LEU A 287 -1.02 10.13 -15.92
C LEU A 287 -1.51 8.72 -15.55
N LEU A 288 -0.55 7.83 -15.31
CA LEU A 288 -0.74 6.48 -14.78
C LEU A 288 -0.24 6.44 -13.34
N TYR A 289 -1.09 6.12 -12.39
CA TYR A 289 -0.76 5.88 -11.00
C TYR A 289 -0.56 4.39 -10.75
N SER A 290 0.57 4.02 -10.12
CA SER A 290 0.89 2.61 -9.87
C SER A 290 0.45 2.14 -8.48
N GLY A 291 0.64 2.96 -7.44
CA GLY A 291 0.37 2.56 -6.06
C GLY A 291 -1.12 2.40 -5.78
N GLY A 292 -1.93 3.41 -6.11
CA GLY A 292 -3.37 3.32 -5.99
C GLY A 292 -3.97 2.18 -6.83
N SER A 293 -3.41 1.94 -8.04
CA SER A 293 -3.80 0.78 -8.86
C SER A 293 -3.45 -0.55 -8.18
N ALA A 294 -2.27 -0.67 -7.55
CA ALA A 294 -1.87 -1.86 -6.81
C ALA A 294 -2.83 -2.16 -5.65
N ILE A 295 -3.16 -1.14 -4.85
CA ILE A 295 -4.09 -1.30 -3.72
C ILE A 295 -5.50 -1.62 -4.21
N ALA A 296 -5.97 -1.01 -5.30
CA ALA A 296 -7.28 -1.34 -5.89
C ALA A 296 -7.36 -2.81 -6.35
N ILE A 297 -6.27 -3.36 -6.89
CA ILE A 297 -6.18 -4.78 -7.26
C ILE A 297 -6.26 -5.65 -6.01
N LEU A 298 -5.48 -5.34 -4.98
CA LEU A 298 -5.51 -6.08 -3.70
C LEU A 298 -6.87 -5.97 -2.99
N ALA A 299 -7.61 -4.91 -3.26
CA ALA A 299 -8.98 -4.68 -2.77
C ALA A 299 -10.07 -5.40 -3.58
N ASP A 300 -9.72 -6.22 -4.56
CA ASP A 300 -10.68 -6.91 -5.46
C ASP A 300 -11.63 -5.93 -6.20
N LEU A 301 -11.05 -4.81 -6.66
CA LEU A 301 -11.78 -3.80 -7.43
C LEU A 301 -11.65 -3.98 -8.95
N ASN A 302 -10.75 -4.84 -9.42
CA ASN A 302 -10.46 -5.02 -10.84
C ASN A 302 -10.71 -6.46 -11.30
N THR A 303 -11.12 -6.61 -12.56
CA THR A 303 -11.17 -7.91 -13.23
C THR A 303 -9.76 -8.38 -13.63
N LYS A 304 -9.61 -9.68 -13.92
CA LYS A 304 -8.33 -10.22 -14.41
C LYS A 304 -7.84 -9.50 -15.67
N GLU A 305 -8.71 -9.23 -16.62
CA GLU A 305 -8.40 -8.54 -17.87
C GLU A 305 -7.92 -7.12 -17.63
N GLU A 306 -8.55 -6.40 -16.69
CA GLU A 306 -8.13 -5.05 -16.29
C GLU A 306 -6.75 -5.07 -15.64
N ILE A 307 -6.49 -6.02 -14.73
CA ILE A 307 -5.18 -6.21 -14.09
C ILE A 307 -4.09 -6.43 -15.16
N LYS A 308 -4.35 -7.31 -16.13
CA LYS A 308 -3.44 -7.53 -17.25
C LYS A 308 -3.17 -6.24 -18.04
N LYS A 309 -4.19 -5.41 -18.27
CA LYS A 309 -4.03 -4.14 -18.99
C LYS A 309 -3.24 -3.12 -18.19
N ILE A 310 -3.51 -2.98 -16.88
CA ILE A 310 -2.72 -2.12 -16.00
C ILE A 310 -1.25 -2.58 -16.02
N ASN A 311 -0.98 -3.89 -15.88
CA ASN A 311 0.37 -4.43 -15.93
C ASN A 311 1.10 -4.08 -17.24
N GLN A 312 0.43 -4.25 -18.38
CA GLN A 312 0.99 -3.87 -19.68
C GLN A 312 1.35 -2.37 -19.76
N GLN A 313 0.56 -1.50 -19.14
CA GLN A 313 0.83 -0.06 -19.09
C GLN A 313 2.04 0.26 -18.20
N LEU A 314 2.16 -0.38 -17.04
CA LEU A 314 3.32 -0.22 -16.14
C LEU A 314 4.61 -0.71 -16.79
N LEU A 315 4.59 -1.87 -17.44
CA LEU A 315 5.73 -2.40 -18.21
C LEU A 315 6.10 -1.48 -19.37
N ALA A 316 5.13 -0.93 -20.10
CA ALA A 316 5.38 0.02 -21.17
C ALA A 316 6.00 1.32 -20.67
N ALA A 317 5.55 1.81 -19.52
CA ALA A 317 6.14 2.99 -18.86
C ALA A 317 7.59 2.73 -18.45
N ALA A 318 7.87 1.61 -17.78
CA ALA A 318 9.23 1.20 -17.40
C ALA A 318 10.15 1.05 -18.63
N ALA A 319 9.68 0.39 -19.69
CA ALA A 319 10.43 0.23 -20.92
C ALA A 319 10.77 1.57 -21.61
N LYS A 320 9.87 2.54 -21.56
CA LYS A 320 10.06 3.88 -22.14
C LYS A 320 11.17 4.64 -21.43
N GLU A 321 11.29 4.47 -20.12
CA GLU A 321 12.36 5.00 -19.30
C GLU A 321 13.63 4.11 -19.28
N LYS A 322 13.63 2.98 -20.02
CA LYS A 322 14.70 1.97 -19.96
C LYS A 322 14.96 1.47 -18.54
N HIS A 323 13.93 1.44 -17.72
CA HIS A 323 13.98 1.00 -16.34
C HIS A 323 13.54 -0.46 -16.23
N ALA A 324 14.09 -1.20 -15.26
CA ALA A 324 13.92 -2.64 -15.16
C ALA A 324 12.69 -3.08 -14.34
N THR A 325 12.11 -2.17 -13.53
CA THR A 325 11.07 -2.46 -12.56
C THR A 325 9.84 -1.58 -12.74
N ILE A 326 8.69 -2.02 -12.21
CA ILE A 326 7.37 -1.38 -12.41
C ILE A 326 6.95 -0.48 -11.23
N GLY A 327 7.87 -0.14 -10.32
CA GLY A 327 7.58 0.59 -9.09
C GLY A 327 7.51 2.12 -9.21
N MET A 328 7.55 2.69 -10.43
CA MET A 328 7.38 4.14 -10.59
C MET A 328 6.03 4.59 -10.07
N THR A 329 6.01 5.54 -9.12
CA THR A 329 4.78 6.01 -8.47
C THR A 329 3.78 6.55 -9.49
N VAL A 330 4.25 7.40 -10.41
CA VAL A 330 3.44 8.03 -11.46
C VAL A 330 4.20 8.03 -12.79
N TYR A 331 3.48 7.95 -13.91
CA TYR A 331 4.07 8.10 -15.23
C TYR A 331 3.11 8.76 -16.24
N PRO A 332 3.58 9.76 -17.04
CA PRO A 332 4.82 10.52 -16.84
C PRO A 332 4.82 11.31 -15.51
N PRO A 333 5.99 11.82 -15.04
CA PRO A 333 6.03 12.62 -13.81
C PRO A 333 5.31 13.95 -13.98
N TYR A 334 4.86 14.51 -12.85
CA TYR A 334 4.37 15.91 -12.82
C TYR A 334 5.50 16.86 -13.16
N PRO A 335 5.26 17.85 -14.05
CA PRO A 335 6.21 18.94 -14.29
C PRO A 335 6.45 19.75 -13.02
N LEU A 336 7.69 20.24 -12.83
CA LEU A 336 8.06 21.05 -11.66
C LEU A 336 7.16 22.29 -11.45
N LYS A 337 6.64 22.89 -12.52
CA LYS A 337 5.71 24.03 -12.43
C LYS A 337 4.34 23.66 -11.86
N GLU A 338 3.93 22.39 -11.96
CA GLU A 338 2.68 21.88 -11.43
C GLU A 338 2.85 21.31 -10.00
N PHE A 339 4.03 20.74 -9.70
CA PHE A 339 4.36 20.21 -8.37
C PHE A 339 5.70 20.81 -7.90
N PRO A 340 5.72 22.07 -7.42
CA PRO A 340 6.94 22.86 -7.24
C PRO A 340 7.88 22.35 -6.15
N ASN A 341 7.38 21.67 -5.15
CA ASN A 341 8.17 21.09 -4.05
C ASN A 341 8.67 19.65 -4.31
N MET A 342 8.40 19.08 -5.51
CA MET A 342 8.87 17.74 -5.86
C MET A 342 9.23 17.64 -7.35
N ALA A 343 10.52 17.66 -7.65
CA ALA A 343 11.02 17.61 -9.04
C ALA A 343 10.64 16.29 -9.74
N PRO A 344 10.49 16.27 -11.08
CA PRO A 344 10.30 15.04 -11.85
C PRO A 344 11.37 13.99 -11.57
N TYR A 345 10.98 12.74 -11.42
CA TYR A 345 11.80 11.57 -11.10
C TYR A 345 12.45 11.61 -9.70
N VAL A 346 11.95 12.44 -8.81
CA VAL A 346 12.39 12.52 -7.42
C VAL A 346 11.28 12.03 -6.50
N TYR A 347 11.61 11.19 -5.54
CA TYR A 347 10.73 10.72 -4.48
C TYR A 347 9.42 10.15 -5.06
N GLN A 348 8.25 10.64 -4.61
CA GLN A 348 6.95 10.17 -5.10
C GLN A 348 6.58 10.73 -6.50
N ASN A 349 7.34 11.67 -7.06
CA ASN A 349 7.12 12.15 -8.42
C ASN A 349 7.89 11.29 -9.45
N ALA A 350 7.45 10.06 -9.64
CA ALA A 350 8.04 9.04 -10.51
C ALA A 350 9.38 8.45 -10.03
N GLY A 351 9.72 8.53 -8.73
CA GLY A 351 10.70 7.60 -8.16
C GLY A 351 10.18 6.17 -8.20
N ASP A 352 11.08 5.20 -8.28
CA ASP A 352 10.71 3.78 -8.26
C ASP A 352 10.73 3.24 -6.82
N TRP A 353 9.58 2.79 -6.37
CA TRP A 353 9.35 2.25 -5.04
C TRP A 353 9.01 0.77 -5.14
N THR A 354 9.96 -0.11 -4.79
CA THR A 354 9.66 -1.55 -4.65
C THR A 354 8.48 -1.78 -3.71
N TRP A 355 8.30 -0.92 -2.73
CA TRP A 355 7.21 -0.97 -1.76
C TRP A 355 5.83 -1.09 -2.44
N PHE A 356 5.55 -0.25 -3.44
CA PHE A 356 4.28 -0.32 -4.18
C PHE A 356 4.35 -1.21 -5.42
N GLY A 357 5.50 -1.28 -6.11
CA GLY A 357 5.71 -2.24 -7.18
C GLY A 357 5.54 -3.69 -6.71
N GLY A 358 6.07 -4.03 -5.53
CA GLY A 358 5.87 -5.34 -4.91
C GLY A 358 4.41 -5.62 -4.51
N ARG A 359 3.65 -4.61 -4.07
CA ARG A 359 2.21 -4.77 -3.83
C ARG A 359 1.45 -5.08 -5.13
N PHE A 360 1.87 -4.49 -6.24
CA PHE A 360 1.33 -4.85 -7.56
C PHE A 360 1.65 -6.32 -7.91
N ILE A 361 2.89 -6.78 -7.64
CA ILE A 361 3.30 -8.19 -7.79
C ILE A 361 2.43 -9.12 -6.93
N GLN A 362 2.14 -8.76 -5.69
CA GLN A 362 1.22 -9.53 -4.83
C GLN A 362 -0.15 -9.68 -5.51
N GLY A 363 -0.67 -8.62 -6.11
CA GLY A 363 -1.90 -8.64 -6.90
C GLY A 363 -1.80 -9.61 -8.09
N LEU A 364 -0.71 -9.56 -8.86
CA LEU A 364 -0.49 -10.51 -9.97
C LEU A 364 -0.52 -11.97 -9.49
N ILE A 365 0.14 -12.27 -8.37
CA ILE A 365 0.14 -13.64 -7.80
C ILE A 365 -1.29 -14.04 -7.40
N GLN A 366 -2.00 -13.16 -6.69
CA GLN A 366 -3.37 -13.40 -6.21
C GLN A 366 -4.32 -13.75 -7.35
N TYR A 367 -4.16 -13.10 -8.50
CA TYR A 367 -5.02 -13.33 -9.67
C TYR A 367 -4.49 -14.37 -10.65
N GLY A 368 -3.39 -15.07 -10.31
CA GLY A 368 -2.85 -16.19 -11.07
C GLY A 368 -1.94 -15.81 -12.24
N TYR A 369 -1.45 -14.56 -12.29
CA TYR A 369 -0.42 -14.09 -13.22
C TYR A 369 0.98 -14.35 -12.63
N VAL A 370 1.24 -15.60 -12.22
CA VAL A 370 2.44 -15.94 -11.43
C VAL A 370 3.71 -15.89 -12.28
N ASN A 371 3.62 -16.19 -13.57
CA ASN A 371 4.77 -16.09 -14.46
C ASN A 371 5.24 -14.64 -14.63
N GLU A 372 4.30 -13.72 -14.86
CA GLU A 372 4.53 -12.28 -14.91
C GLU A 372 5.06 -11.77 -13.58
N ALA A 373 4.42 -12.15 -12.47
CA ALA A 373 4.84 -11.78 -11.13
C ALA A 373 6.29 -12.18 -10.83
N TYR A 374 6.67 -13.42 -11.16
CA TYR A 374 8.04 -13.90 -10.93
C TYR A 374 9.07 -13.18 -11.83
N ALA A 375 8.71 -12.93 -13.10
CA ALA A 375 9.57 -12.23 -14.03
C ALA A 375 9.82 -10.77 -13.59
N GLU A 376 8.76 -10.09 -13.15
CA GLU A 376 8.81 -8.67 -12.77
C GLU A 376 9.39 -8.45 -11.36
N LEU A 377 9.23 -9.42 -10.45
CA LEU A 377 9.87 -9.41 -9.13
C LEU A 377 11.38 -9.62 -9.22
N SER A 378 11.85 -10.41 -10.19
CA SER A 378 13.27 -10.80 -10.31
C SER A 378 14.23 -9.60 -10.31
N PRO A 379 14.05 -8.55 -11.13
CA PRO A 379 14.94 -7.38 -11.09
C PRO A 379 14.85 -6.58 -9.77
N MET A 380 13.70 -6.60 -9.07
CA MET A 380 13.58 -5.99 -7.74
C MET A 380 14.43 -6.74 -6.71
N ILE A 381 14.41 -8.08 -6.76
CA ILE A 381 15.26 -8.93 -5.91
C ILE A 381 16.75 -8.69 -6.21
N ASP A 382 17.16 -8.67 -7.48
CA ASP A 382 18.55 -8.48 -7.87
C ASP A 382 19.11 -7.14 -7.35
N ARG A 383 18.32 -6.06 -7.45
CA ARG A 383 18.76 -4.76 -6.94
C ARG A 383 18.80 -4.70 -5.41
N ALA A 384 17.84 -5.33 -4.71
CA ALA A 384 17.85 -5.42 -3.24
C ALA A 384 18.97 -6.32 -2.74
N MET A 385 19.34 -7.38 -3.47
CA MET A 385 20.52 -8.19 -3.19
C MET A 385 21.81 -7.39 -3.29
N LYS A 386 21.90 -6.47 -4.25
CA LYS A 386 23.08 -5.62 -4.48
C LYS A 386 23.17 -4.44 -3.51
N ASN A 387 22.06 -3.74 -3.26
CA ASN A 387 22.05 -2.45 -2.58
C ASN A 387 21.56 -2.53 -1.12
N GLY A 388 21.05 -3.68 -0.67
CA GLY A 388 20.22 -3.76 0.54
C GLY A 388 18.81 -3.24 0.27
N PHE A 389 18.03 -3.11 1.34
CA PHE A 389 16.67 -2.54 1.26
C PHE A 389 16.75 -1.02 1.34
N THR A 390 16.09 -0.35 0.39
CA THR A 390 16.13 1.11 0.29
C THR A 390 14.73 1.67 0.02
N GLU A 391 14.52 2.91 0.36
CA GLU A 391 13.21 3.54 0.28
C GLU A 391 12.72 3.65 -1.16
N TRP A 392 13.53 4.21 -2.05
CA TRP A 392 13.23 4.32 -3.47
C TRP A 392 14.49 4.31 -4.34
N TYR A 393 14.30 4.21 -5.64
CA TYR A 393 15.39 4.21 -6.63
C TYR A 393 15.17 5.31 -7.68
N ASP A 394 16.25 5.96 -8.05
CA ASP A 394 16.27 6.89 -9.18
C ASP A 394 16.06 6.13 -10.49
N VAL A 395 14.97 6.44 -11.20
CA VAL A 395 14.56 5.72 -12.42
C VAL A 395 15.59 5.83 -13.55
N ARG A 396 16.31 6.97 -13.64
CA ARG A 396 17.27 7.25 -14.73
C ARG A 396 18.61 6.61 -14.51
N THR A 397 19.04 6.46 -13.26
CA THR A 397 20.36 5.94 -12.90
C THR A 397 20.33 4.55 -12.26
N GLY A 398 19.18 4.12 -11.76
CA GLY A 398 19.01 2.91 -10.96
C GLY A 398 19.64 3.00 -9.56
N ALA A 399 20.10 4.19 -9.14
CA ALA A 399 20.76 4.38 -7.86
C ALA A 399 19.75 4.32 -6.70
N PRO A 400 20.13 3.69 -5.55
CA PRO A 400 19.32 3.72 -4.33
C PRO A 400 19.26 5.15 -3.77
N LYS A 401 18.11 5.53 -3.23
CA LYS A 401 17.80 6.85 -2.69
C LYS A 401 16.95 6.75 -1.44
N GLY A 402 16.85 7.85 -0.72
CA GLY A 402 16.07 7.93 0.51
C GLY A 402 16.73 7.17 1.66
N SER A 403 15.92 6.61 2.54
CA SER A 403 16.38 5.85 3.70
C SER A 403 16.92 4.48 3.30
N GLY A 404 18.07 4.10 3.84
CA GLY A 404 18.56 2.72 3.83
C GLY A 404 17.83 1.87 4.88
N GLU A 405 18.08 0.56 4.86
CA GLU A 405 17.43 -0.41 5.76
C GLU A 405 15.91 -0.21 5.84
N PHE A 406 15.31 0.06 4.67
CA PHE A 406 13.90 0.40 4.57
C PHE A 406 13.01 -0.83 4.72
N ARG A 407 12.28 -0.89 5.83
CA ARG A 407 11.45 -2.04 6.19
C ARG A 407 10.22 -2.21 5.30
N GLY A 408 9.75 -1.13 4.67
CA GLY A 408 8.69 -1.19 3.66
C GLY A 408 9.06 -2.09 2.48
N GLU A 409 10.28 -1.92 1.92
CA GLU A 409 10.79 -2.79 0.85
C GLU A 409 11.04 -4.22 1.34
N ALA A 410 11.66 -4.38 2.52
CA ALA A 410 11.94 -5.69 3.09
C ALA A 410 10.64 -6.50 3.30
N GLY A 411 9.61 -5.88 3.88
CA GLY A 411 8.33 -6.52 4.14
C GLY A 411 7.60 -6.95 2.89
N VAL A 412 7.53 -6.08 1.89
CA VAL A 412 6.83 -6.40 0.64
C VAL A 412 7.54 -7.51 -0.14
N LEU A 413 8.88 -7.51 -0.17
CA LEU A 413 9.66 -8.58 -0.81
C LEU A 413 9.51 -9.92 -0.06
N PHE A 414 9.50 -9.88 1.29
CA PHE A 414 9.21 -11.06 2.10
C PHE A 414 7.85 -11.65 1.75
N ASP A 415 6.81 -10.84 1.68
CA ASP A 415 5.46 -11.27 1.36
C ASP A 415 5.36 -11.83 -0.08
N CYS A 416 5.95 -11.15 -1.08
CA CYS A 416 5.97 -11.62 -2.46
C CYS A 416 6.64 -13.00 -2.59
N VAL A 417 7.79 -13.19 -1.95
CA VAL A 417 8.50 -14.48 -1.95
C VAL A 417 7.67 -15.56 -1.27
N SER A 418 7.05 -15.23 -0.12
CA SER A 418 6.19 -16.16 0.62
C SER A 418 4.99 -16.62 -0.23
N MET A 419 4.33 -15.69 -0.93
CA MET A 419 3.21 -15.98 -1.83
C MET A 419 3.65 -16.84 -3.02
N LEU A 420 4.78 -16.51 -3.69
CA LEU A 420 5.32 -17.30 -4.79
C LEU A 420 5.64 -18.73 -4.37
N ARG A 421 6.28 -18.90 -3.22
CA ARG A 421 6.61 -20.22 -2.68
C ARG A 421 5.39 -21.02 -2.28
N ALA A 422 4.39 -20.38 -1.68
CA ALA A 422 3.12 -21.02 -1.36
C ALA A 422 2.43 -21.54 -2.63
N TRP A 423 2.37 -20.70 -3.68
CA TRP A 423 1.85 -21.10 -4.97
C TRP A 423 2.65 -22.25 -5.59
N ALA A 424 3.98 -22.17 -5.60
CA ALA A 424 4.85 -23.17 -6.21
C ALA A 424 4.70 -24.53 -5.51
N LYS A 425 4.66 -24.57 -4.16
CA LYS A 425 4.40 -25.78 -3.39
C LYS A 425 3.07 -26.43 -3.75
N ALA A 426 2.03 -25.64 -4.02
CA ALA A 426 0.72 -26.15 -4.42
C ALA A 426 0.69 -26.77 -5.84
N GLN A 427 1.69 -26.48 -6.70
CA GLN A 427 1.81 -27.05 -8.05
C GLN A 427 2.63 -28.34 -8.10
N LEU A 428 3.36 -28.64 -7.04
CA LEU A 428 4.24 -29.83 -6.95
C LEU A 428 3.57 -30.88 -6.07
N PRO A 429 3.77 -32.19 -6.36
CA PRO A 429 3.18 -33.28 -5.58
C PRO A 429 3.77 -33.34 -4.17
#